data_cfdd22c0a309162ffccb43250185641d
#
_entry.id   cfdd22c0a309162ffccb43250185641d
#
_cell.length_a   1.000
_cell.length_b   1.000
_cell.length_c   1.000
_cell.angle_alpha   90.00
_cell.angle_beta   90.00
_cell.angle_gamma   90.00
#
_symmetry.space_group_name_H-M   'P 1'
#
loop_
_entity.id
_entity.type
_entity.pdbx_description
1 polymer ?
#
loop_
_entity_poly.entity_id
_entity_poly.type
_entity_poly.pdbx_seq_one_letter_code
_entity_poly.pdbx_strand_id
1 'polypeptide(L)'
;MVSTMQVEHVLKNGEMTYLAAMIEVKQDKFVEVTDAVAGLLEEFVNVILPELPKTLPPRHAVDHKIELFPGLKPHSKAPYRMSPMEFAEMRKQLTELLDTSYIQPSTAPYDIHVLFQKKQDGSLRMCVDYRALNKVMVKNKYLIPLIQNLFDRLCKATYFTKLDLRSGYWQMRIAEGDELKITCVTRNDSYEFLVMHFGLTYAPATFCNLMNDVFYEFVDRFIVVYLDDIVIYSESLKDHLEHFRKVLSKLRDINCMSRKRSLSLPSKRFFF
;
A
#
# COMPACT_ATOMS: atom_id res chain seq x y z
N MET A 1 -22.36 -7.56 -3.42
CA MET A 1 -22.86 -8.62 -4.34
C MET A 1 -24.00 -8.02 -5.13
N VAL A 2 -23.89 -8.01 -6.45
CA VAL A 2 -25.00 -7.59 -7.33
C VAL A 2 -25.95 -8.78 -7.46
N SER A 3 -27.26 -8.58 -7.30
CA SER A 3 -28.23 -9.68 -7.42
C SER A 3 -28.40 -10.10 -8.88
N THR A 4 -28.73 -11.37 -9.10
CA THR A 4 -28.99 -11.94 -10.45
C THR A 4 -30.01 -11.11 -11.23
N MET A 5 -31.05 -10.58 -10.55
CA MET A 5 -32.07 -9.71 -11.17
C MET A 5 -31.50 -8.38 -11.69
N GLN A 6 -30.48 -7.79 -11.01
CA GLN A 6 -29.85 -6.55 -11.47
C GLN A 6 -29.00 -6.81 -12.72
N VAL A 7 -28.32 -7.95 -12.79
CA VAL A 7 -27.55 -8.36 -13.98
C VAL A 7 -28.50 -8.61 -15.19
N GLU A 8 -29.63 -9.29 -15.00
CA GLU A 8 -30.61 -9.51 -16.05
C GLU A 8 -31.24 -8.21 -16.56
N HIS A 9 -31.49 -7.24 -15.69
CA HIS A 9 -32.03 -5.93 -16.07
C HIS A 9 -31.05 -5.13 -16.95
N VAL A 10 -29.78 -5.14 -16.63
CA VAL A 10 -28.72 -4.43 -17.39
C VAL A 10 -28.50 -5.10 -18.74
N LEU A 11 -28.48 -6.43 -18.80
CA LEU A 11 -28.38 -7.19 -20.07
C LEU A 11 -29.56 -6.95 -21.02
N LYS A 12 -30.78 -6.79 -20.48
CA LYS A 12 -31.96 -6.49 -21.28
C LYS A 12 -31.94 -5.08 -21.89
N ASN A 13 -31.26 -4.15 -21.28
CA ASN A 13 -31.13 -2.76 -21.75
C ASN A 13 -30.00 -2.55 -22.78
N GLY A 14 -29.27 -3.61 -23.17
CA GLY A 14 -28.20 -3.54 -24.15
C GLY A 14 -26.97 -2.78 -23.69
N GLU A 15 -26.82 -2.53 -22.39
CA GLU A 15 -25.64 -1.90 -21.81
C GLU A 15 -24.48 -2.91 -21.77
N MET A 16 -23.28 -2.47 -22.15
CA MET A 16 -22.07 -3.29 -22.02
C MET A 16 -21.80 -3.58 -20.55
N THR A 17 -21.97 -4.84 -20.16
CA THR A 17 -21.76 -5.30 -18.78
C THR A 17 -20.50 -6.13 -18.70
N TYR A 18 -19.58 -5.72 -17.86
CA TYR A 18 -18.38 -6.50 -17.53
C TYR A 18 -18.71 -7.40 -16.34
N LEU A 19 -18.72 -8.71 -16.55
CA LEU A 19 -18.88 -9.68 -15.46
C LEU A 19 -17.52 -9.88 -14.78
N ALA A 20 -17.31 -9.24 -13.65
CA ALA A 20 -16.15 -9.53 -12.79
C ALA A 20 -16.51 -10.72 -11.89
N ALA A 21 -16.08 -11.92 -12.27
CA ALA A 21 -16.14 -13.08 -11.40
C ALA A 21 -14.90 -13.07 -10.49
N MET A 22 -15.09 -13.05 -9.17
CA MET A 22 -14.03 -13.39 -8.24
C MET A 22 -13.75 -14.89 -8.38
N ILE A 23 -12.71 -15.25 -9.10
CA ILE A 23 -12.20 -16.62 -9.14
C ILE A 23 -11.11 -16.72 -8.07
N GLU A 24 -11.35 -17.55 -7.07
CA GLU A 24 -10.34 -17.93 -6.10
C GLU A 24 -9.22 -18.69 -6.83
N VAL A 25 -8.11 -18.02 -7.11
CA VAL A 25 -6.94 -18.68 -7.72
C VAL A 25 -6.30 -19.52 -6.63
N LYS A 26 -6.45 -20.84 -6.72
CA LYS A 26 -5.64 -21.77 -5.93
C LYS A 26 -4.17 -21.46 -6.17
N GLN A 27 -3.42 -21.28 -5.09
CA GLN A 27 -2.02 -20.83 -5.05
C GLN A 27 -1.00 -21.77 -5.77
N ASP A 28 -1.44 -22.85 -6.41
CA ASP A 28 -0.57 -23.96 -6.89
C ASP A 28 -0.25 -23.94 -8.39
N LYS A 29 -0.52 -22.87 -9.12
CA LYS A 29 0.03 -22.74 -10.48
C LYS A 29 1.19 -21.77 -10.47
N PHE A 30 2.40 -22.33 -10.27
CA PHE A 30 3.64 -21.68 -10.68
C PHE A 30 3.53 -21.35 -12.17
N VAL A 31 3.45 -20.05 -12.48
CA VAL A 31 3.66 -19.60 -13.85
C VAL A 31 5.14 -19.85 -14.14
N GLU A 32 5.46 -20.63 -15.17
CA GLU A 32 6.84 -20.81 -15.63
C GLU A 32 7.44 -19.41 -15.88
N VAL A 33 8.37 -19.03 -15.01
CA VAL A 33 9.14 -17.80 -15.17
C VAL A 33 10.04 -18.02 -16.36
N THR A 34 9.81 -17.30 -17.46
CA THR A 34 10.72 -17.36 -18.59
C THR A 34 12.12 -16.92 -18.15
N ASP A 35 13.18 -17.52 -18.69
CA ASP A 35 14.58 -17.18 -18.36
C ASP A 35 14.83 -15.66 -18.45
N ALA A 36 14.17 -14.98 -19.39
CA ALA A 36 14.26 -13.55 -19.56
C ALA A 36 13.71 -12.74 -18.35
N VAL A 37 12.64 -13.22 -17.73
CA VAL A 37 12.09 -12.60 -16.51
C VAL A 37 12.98 -12.91 -15.31
N ALA A 38 13.51 -14.13 -15.21
CA ALA A 38 14.44 -14.53 -14.15
C ALA A 38 15.70 -13.64 -14.16
N GLY A 39 16.31 -13.45 -15.34
CA GLY A 39 17.47 -12.57 -15.50
C GLY A 39 17.18 -11.11 -15.11
N LEU A 40 15.98 -10.61 -15.45
CA LEU A 40 15.56 -9.27 -15.05
C LEU A 40 15.38 -9.14 -13.51
N LEU A 41 14.82 -10.15 -12.86
CA LEU A 41 14.68 -10.17 -11.40
C LEU A 41 16.02 -10.23 -10.68
N GLU A 42 17.02 -10.91 -11.25
CA GLU A 42 18.40 -10.94 -10.74
C GLU A 42 19.10 -9.59 -10.88
N GLU A 43 18.89 -8.87 -12.00
CA GLU A 43 19.43 -7.52 -12.23
C GLU A 43 18.93 -6.51 -11.19
N PHE A 44 17.69 -6.68 -10.70
CA PHE A 44 17.03 -5.78 -9.75
C PHE A 44 16.81 -6.39 -8.36
N VAL A 45 17.69 -7.28 -7.93
CA VAL A 45 17.59 -7.93 -6.62
C VAL A 45 17.58 -6.94 -5.45
N ASN A 46 18.21 -5.78 -5.63
CA ASN A 46 18.25 -4.69 -4.67
C ASN A 46 16.92 -3.89 -4.54
N VAL A 47 16.05 -4.00 -5.52
CA VAL A 47 14.67 -3.44 -5.48
C VAL A 47 13.69 -4.48 -4.94
N ILE A 48 13.94 -5.75 -5.24
CA ILE A 48 13.05 -6.88 -4.91
C ILE A 48 13.63 -7.62 -3.70
N LEU A 49 13.53 -7.01 -2.53
CA LEU A 49 14.11 -7.55 -1.30
C LEU A 49 13.16 -8.51 -0.57
N PRO A 50 13.70 -9.55 0.09
CA PRO A 50 12.90 -10.40 0.99
C PRO A 50 12.43 -9.66 2.23
N GLU A 51 13.19 -8.68 2.72
CA GLU A 51 12.88 -7.84 3.88
C GLU A 51 13.23 -6.39 3.62
N LEU A 52 12.47 -5.46 4.22
CA LEU A 52 12.80 -4.04 4.19
C LEU A 52 14.10 -3.78 4.97
N PRO A 53 14.92 -2.81 4.54
CA PRO A 53 16.08 -2.39 5.30
C PRO A 53 15.66 -1.95 6.71
N LYS A 54 16.53 -2.18 7.68
CA LYS A 54 16.34 -1.71 9.06
C LYS A 54 16.75 -0.25 9.22
N THR A 55 16.35 0.59 8.27
CA THR A 55 16.64 2.01 8.25
C THR A 55 15.43 2.78 7.78
N LEU A 56 15.32 4.03 8.22
CA LEU A 56 14.26 4.90 7.72
C LEU A 56 14.33 5.07 6.20
N PRO A 57 13.18 5.10 5.51
CA PRO A 57 13.14 5.42 4.09
C PRO A 57 13.64 6.86 3.85
N PRO A 58 14.16 7.16 2.66
CA PRO A 58 14.53 8.52 2.31
C PRO A 58 13.30 9.44 2.37
N ARG A 59 13.52 10.74 2.56
CA ARG A 59 12.46 11.73 2.36
C ARG A 59 12.21 11.91 0.87
N HIS A 60 10.93 12.00 0.53
CA HIS A 60 10.48 12.27 -0.83
C HIS A 60 9.98 13.71 -0.95
N ALA A 61 9.79 14.18 -2.19
CA ALA A 61 9.19 15.50 -2.44
C ALA A 61 7.76 15.59 -1.86
N VAL A 62 7.09 14.44 -1.72
CA VAL A 62 5.74 14.31 -1.18
C VAL A 62 5.80 13.41 0.06
N ASP A 63 6.18 13.98 1.21
CA ASP A 63 6.01 13.33 2.50
C ASP A 63 4.55 13.46 2.97
N HIS A 64 4.09 12.51 3.81
CA HIS A 64 2.69 12.50 4.25
C HIS A 64 2.42 13.61 5.28
N LYS A 65 1.61 14.60 4.89
CA LYS A 65 1.18 15.69 5.77
C LYS A 65 -0.09 15.36 6.53
N ILE A 66 -0.15 15.76 7.80
CA ILE A 66 -1.31 15.62 8.67
C ILE A 66 -1.85 16.99 9.02
N GLU A 67 -2.71 17.50 8.16
CA GLU A 67 -3.37 18.79 8.39
C GLU A 67 -4.63 18.59 9.23
N LEU A 68 -4.73 19.31 10.35
CA LEU A 68 -5.89 19.28 11.24
C LEU A 68 -6.70 20.57 11.10
N PHE A 69 -8.01 20.47 11.33
CA PHE A 69 -8.84 21.65 11.42
C PHE A 69 -8.37 22.58 12.56
N PRO A 70 -8.34 23.91 12.37
CA PRO A 70 -7.89 24.85 13.40
C PRO A 70 -8.66 24.72 14.70
N GLY A 71 -7.98 24.91 15.84
CA GLY A 71 -8.59 24.94 17.16
C GLY A 71 -8.87 23.58 17.79
N LEU A 72 -8.46 22.47 17.18
CA LEU A 72 -8.62 21.16 17.77
C LEU A 72 -7.67 20.95 18.94
N LYS A 73 -8.19 20.34 20.01
CA LYS A 73 -7.40 19.88 21.13
C LYS A 73 -6.95 18.44 20.88
N PRO A 74 -5.77 18.04 21.38
CA PRO A 74 -5.33 16.66 21.36
C PRO A 74 -6.38 15.73 21.99
N HIS A 75 -6.54 14.54 21.41
CA HIS A 75 -7.42 13.52 21.99
C HIS A 75 -6.61 12.73 23.02
N SER A 76 -7.03 12.84 24.28
CA SER A 76 -6.51 12.00 25.35
C SER A 76 -7.62 11.04 25.80
N LYS A 77 -7.37 9.75 25.69
CA LYS A 77 -8.28 8.68 26.15
C LYS A 77 -7.46 7.59 26.86
N ALA A 78 -8.09 6.87 27.76
CA ALA A 78 -7.45 5.72 28.40
C ALA A 78 -7.15 4.61 27.37
N PRO A 79 -5.97 3.97 27.40
CA PRO A 79 -5.62 2.87 26.51
C PRO A 79 -6.62 1.71 26.58
N TYR A 80 -6.78 0.99 25.48
CA TYR A 80 -7.61 -0.22 25.47
C TYR A 80 -7.04 -1.30 26.40
N ARG A 81 -7.95 -2.02 27.06
CA ARG A 81 -7.58 -3.15 27.89
C ARG A 81 -7.11 -4.30 26.99
N MET A 82 -5.90 -4.77 27.22
CA MET A 82 -5.27 -5.86 26.46
C MET A 82 -5.14 -7.11 27.31
N SER A 83 -5.27 -8.26 26.66
CA SER A 83 -4.92 -9.54 27.26
C SER A 83 -3.39 -9.68 27.44
N PRO A 84 -2.91 -10.57 28.32
CA PRO A 84 -1.47 -10.80 28.46
C PRO A 84 -0.77 -11.21 27.15
N MET A 85 -1.44 -11.97 26.27
CA MET A 85 -0.92 -12.39 24.97
C MET A 85 -0.78 -11.20 24.02
N GLU A 86 -1.80 -10.34 23.93
CA GLU A 86 -1.74 -9.12 23.11
C GLU A 86 -0.65 -8.17 23.59
N PHE A 87 -0.47 -8.07 24.91
CA PHE A 87 0.57 -7.23 25.50
C PHE A 87 1.98 -7.74 25.20
N ALA A 88 2.20 -9.06 25.24
CA ALA A 88 3.47 -9.66 24.85
C ALA A 88 3.78 -9.44 23.35
N GLU A 89 2.79 -9.64 22.50
CA GLU A 89 2.93 -9.41 21.07
C GLU A 89 3.15 -7.93 20.73
N MET A 90 2.48 -7.01 21.46
CA MET A 90 2.70 -5.57 21.31
C MET A 90 4.16 -5.19 21.60
N ARG A 91 4.72 -5.68 22.70
CA ARG A 91 6.13 -5.44 23.05
C ARG A 91 7.06 -5.90 21.96
N LYS A 92 6.84 -7.11 21.42
CA LYS A 92 7.63 -7.67 20.33
C LYS A 92 7.59 -6.78 19.10
N GLN A 93 6.38 -6.43 18.61
CA GLN A 93 6.21 -5.61 17.42
C GLN A 93 6.73 -4.18 17.60
N LEU A 94 6.60 -3.57 18.79
CA LEU A 94 7.18 -2.28 19.10
C LEU A 94 8.72 -2.33 19.11
N THR A 95 9.32 -3.39 19.66
CA THR A 95 10.78 -3.57 19.63
C THR A 95 11.27 -3.67 18.18
N GLU A 96 10.60 -4.45 17.32
CA GLU A 96 10.91 -4.56 15.90
C GLU A 96 10.83 -3.20 15.18
N LEU A 97 9.83 -2.37 15.52
CA LEU A 97 9.66 -1.03 14.96
C LEU A 97 10.72 -0.04 15.46
N LEU A 98 11.15 -0.13 16.71
CA LEU A 98 12.26 0.66 17.26
C LEU A 98 13.58 0.28 16.60
N ASP A 99 13.85 -1.02 16.43
CA ASP A 99 15.08 -1.53 15.79
C ASP A 99 15.20 -1.06 14.32
N THR A 100 14.06 -0.84 13.66
CA THR A 100 14.00 -0.27 12.29
C THR A 100 13.98 1.26 12.27
N SER A 101 13.92 1.89 13.43
CA SER A 101 13.75 3.35 13.58
C SER A 101 12.45 3.88 12.97
N TYR A 102 11.43 3.04 12.75
CA TYR A 102 10.13 3.47 12.22
C TYR A 102 9.28 4.22 13.25
N ILE A 103 9.58 4.00 14.53
CA ILE A 103 9.01 4.75 15.66
C ILE A 103 10.13 5.26 16.57
N GLN A 104 9.82 6.31 17.31
CA GLN A 104 10.68 6.83 18.39
C GLN A 104 9.83 7.15 19.62
N PRO A 105 10.45 7.18 20.84
CA PRO A 105 9.74 7.63 22.04
C PRO A 105 9.21 9.05 21.86
N SER A 106 8.01 9.32 22.39
CA SER A 106 7.32 10.61 22.26
C SER A 106 6.76 11.08 23.59
N THR A 107 6.73 12.40 23.75
CA THR A 107 6.00 13.08 24.84
C THR A 107 4.88 13.95 24.30
N ALA A 108 4.44 13.68 23.06
CA ALA A 108 3.39 14.45 22.40
C ALA A 108 2.04 14.33 23.14
N PRO A 109 1.21 15.37 23.11
CA PRO A 109 -0.09 15.38 23.78
C PRO A 109 -1.20 14.64 23.00
N TYR A 110 -0.83 13.82 22.02
CA TYR A 110 -1.75 13.03 21.19
C TYR A 110 -1.73 11.57 21.63
N ASP A 111 -2.91 11.00 21.91
CA ASP A 111 -3.06 9.63 22.43
C ASP A 111 -3.86 8.79 21.44
N ILE A 112 -3.18 8.09 20.55
CA ILE A 112 -3.84 7.18 19.63
C ILE A 112 -3.67 5.75 20.14
N HIS A 113 -4.76 4.99 20.15
CA HIS A 113 -4.77 3.67 20.77
C HIS A 113 -4.31 2.58 19.82
N VAL A 114 -3.65 1.56 20.39
CA VAL A 114 -3.28 0.33 19.71
C VAL A 114 -4.33 -0.74 20.02
N LEU A 115 -4.68 -1.52 19.01
CA LEU A 115 -5.55 -2.69 19.10
C LEU A 115 -4.99 -3.85 18.26
N PHE A 116 -5.45 -5.06 18.53
CA PHE A 116 -5.02 -6.24 17.79
C PHE A 116 -6.13 -6.84 16.95
N GLN A 117 -5.78 -7.26 15.74
CA GLN A 117 -6.63 -8.04 14.85
C GLN A 117 -5.98 -9.39 14.56
N LYS A 118 -6.77 -10.46 14.62
CA LYS A 118 -6.32 -11.78 14.18
C LYS A 118 -6.30 -11.84 12.65
N LYS A 119 -5.17 -12.28 12.11
CA LYS A 119 -5.07 -12.63 10.70
C LYS A 119 -5.72 -14.00 10.42
N GLN A 120 -5.86 -14.36 9.14
CA GLN A 120 -6.39 -15.67 8.75
C GLN A 120 -5.52 -16.84 9.24
N ASP A 121 -4.20 -16.63 9.37
CA ASP A 121 -3.23 -17.59 9.91
C ASP A 121 -3.24 -17.66 11.44
N GLY A 122 -4.12 -16.93 12.12
CA GLY A 122 -4.23 -16.88 13.58
C GLY A 122 -3.23 -15.95 14.28
N SER A 123 -2.25 -15.38 13.56
CA SER A 123 -1.29 -14.41 14.10
C SER A 123 -1.98 -13.08 14.45
N LEU A 124 -1.42 -12.35 15.40
CA LEU A 124 -1.92 -11.04 15.82
C LEU A 124 -1.25 -9.94 15.01
N ARG A 125 -2.06 -9.05 14.43
CA ARG A 125 -1.60 -7.84 13.77
C ARG A 125 -1.90 -6.64 14.66
N MET A 126 -0.87 -5.88 15.00
CA MET A 126 -1.02 -4.60 15.68
C MET A 126 -1.64 -3.58 14.71
N CYS A 127 -2.68 -2.91 15.15
CA CYS A 127 -3.37 -1.85 14.42
C CYS A 127 -3.46 -0.60 15.28
N VAL A 128 -3.28 0.56 14.68
CA VAL A 128 -3.41 1.85 15.35
C VAL A 128 -4.77 2.46 15.00
N ASP A 129 -5.52 2.89 16.01
CA ASP A 129 -6.88 3.41 15.82
C ASP A 129 -6.88 4.90 15.46
N TYR A 130 -6.73 5.20 14.20
CA TYR A 130 -6.77 6.56 13.69
C TYR A 130 -8.18 7.14 13.47
N ARG A 131 -9.26 6.44 13.84
CA ARG A 131 -10.64 6.88 13.56
C ARG A 131 -10.95 8.27 14.13
N ALA A 132 -10.46 8.58 15.32
CA ALA A 132 -10.65 9.90 15.94
C ALA A 132 -9.85 10.98 15.21
N LEU A 133 -8.58 10.72 14.88
CA LEU A 133 -7.73 11.60 14.10
C LEU A 133 -8.31 11.85 12.71
N ASN A 134 -8.70 10.80 12.00
CA ASN A 134 -9.26 10.87 10.65
C ASN A 134 -10.51 11.77 10.54
N LYS A 135 -11.31 11.89 11.62
CA LYS A 135 -12.48 12.79 11.65
C LYS A 135 -12.12 14.26 11.66
N VAL A 136 -10.94 14.59 12.13
CA VAL A 136 -10.49 15.97 12.36
C VAL A 136 -9.39 16.39 11.37
N MET A 137 -8.98 15.49 10.48
CA MET A 137 -8.07 15.82 9.38
C MET A 137 -8.76 16.58 8.27
N VAL A 138 -8.08 17.58 7.72
CA VAL A 138 -8.52 18.31 6.52
C VAL A 138 -8.47 17.37 5.32
N LYS A 139 -9.57 17.27 4.57
CA LYS A 139 -9.70 16.33 3.46
C LYS A 139 -8.78 16.67 2.30
N ASN A 140 -7.86 15.79 1.97
CA ASN A 140 -7.08 15.85 0.73
C ASN A 140 -8.00 15.59 -0.48
N LYS A 141 -7.86 16.40 -1.52
CA LYS A 141 -8.68 16.33 -2.74
C LYS A 141 -8.01 15.53 -3.87
N TYR A 142 -6.97 14.75 -3.56
CA TYR A 142 -6.35 13.93 -4.60
C TYR A 142 -7.36 12.90 -5.13
N LEU A 143 -7.57 12.92 -6.45
CA LEU A 143 -8.55 12.05 -7.10
C LEU A 143 -7.93 10.66 -7.34
N ILE A 144 -8.45 9.66 -6.65
CA ILE A 144 -8.14 8.25 -6.97
C ILE A 144 -8.89 7.93 -8.28
N PRO A 145 -8.22 7.37 -9.29
CA PRO A 145 -8.85 7.02 -10.56
C PRO A 145 -10.03 6.07 -10.37
N LEU A 146 -11.08 6.26 -11.17
CA LEU A 146 -12.21 5.33 -11.19
C LEU A 146 -11.78 3.99 -11.81
N ILE A 147 -12.16 2.88 -11.17
CA ILE A 147 -11.84 1.53 -11.64
C ILE A 147 -12.26 1.30 -13.10
N GLN A 148 -13.40 1.85 -13.52
CA GLN A 148 -13.89 1.73 -14.90
C GLN A 148 -12.90 2.29 -15.93
N ASN A 149 -12.32 3.47 -15.65
CA ASN A 149 -11.31 4.08 -16.53
C ASN A 149 -10.05 3.23 -16.64
N LEU A 150 -9.73 2.46 -15.60
CA LEU A 150 -8.59 1.55 -15.60
C LEU A 150 -8.84 0.35 -16.51
N PHE A 151 -10.05 -0.21 -16.51
CA PHE A 151 -10.41 -1.33 -17.40
C PHE A 151 -10.31 -0.94 -18.88
N ASP A 152 -10.79 0.24 -19.25
CA ASP A 152 -10.73 0.72 -20.64
C ASP A 152 -9.29 0.75 -21.18
N ARG A 153 -8.32 1.10 -20.31
CA ARG A 153 -6.88 1.13 -20.65
C ARG A 153 -6.27 -0.26 -20.80
N LEU A 154 -6.77 -1.22 -20.06
CA LEU A 154 -6.26 -2.60 -20.04
C LEU A 154 -6.81 -3.48 -21.17
N CYS A 155 -7.87 -3.06 -21.87
CA CYS A 155 -8.60 -3.88 -22.87
C CYS A 155 -7.72 -4.38 -24.03
N LYS A 156 -6.66 -3.65 -24.41
CA LYS A 156 -5.77 -4.02 -25.51
C LYS A 156 -4.54 -4.82 -25.06
N ALA A 157 -4.30 -4.89 -23.77
CA ALA A 157 -3.11 -5.53 -23.25
C ALA A 157 -3.29 -7.06 -23.17
N THR A 158 -2.19 -7.78 -23.41
CA THR A 158 -2.12 -9.23 -23.33
C THR A 158 -1.25 -9.70 -22.18
N TYR A 159 -0.25 -8.91 -21.78
CA TYR A 159 0.69 -9.24 -20.71
C TYR A 159 0.53 -8.25 -19.57
N PHE A 160 0.50 -8.79 -18.34
CA PHE A 160 0.29 -8.03 -17.12
C PHE A 160 1.27 -8.44 -16.04
N THR A 161 1.82 -7.47 -15.32
CA THR A 161 2.55 -7.70 -14.08
C THR A 161 2.00 -6.79 -13.00
N LYS A 162 1.58 -7.39 -11.88
CA LYS A 162 1.20 -6.66 -10.68
C LYS A 162 2.41 -6.58 -9.75
N LEU A 163 2.78 -5.39 -9.36
CA LEU A 163 3.77 -5.11 -8.32
C LEU A 163 3.03 -4.64 -7.07
N ASP A 164 3.19 -5.37 -5.98
CA ASP A 164 2.81 -4.94 -4.65
C ASP A 164 4.09 -4.42 -3.95
N LEU A 165 4.11 -3.13 -3.64
CA LEU A 165 5.23 -2.55 -2.92
C LEU A 165 5.20 -3.03 -1.47
N ARG A 166 6.30 -3.62 -1.02
CA ARG A 166 6.41 -4.19 0.32
C ARG A 166 6.17 -3.13 1.38
N SER A 167 5.07 -3.26 2.14
CA SER A 167 4.67 -2.26 3.14
C SER A 167 4.73 -0.84 2.56
N GLY A 168 4.16 -0.63 1.35
CA GLY A 168 4.36 0.58 0.55
C GLY A 168 4.19 1.87 1.32
N TYR A 169 3.23 1.94 2.23
CA TYR A 169 3.03 3.12 3.07
C TYR A 169 4.19 3.36 4.05
N TRP A 170 4.85 2.32 4.57
CA TRP A 170 6.01 2.45 5.45
C TRP A 170 7.27 2.91 4.72
N GLN A 171 7.26 2.92 3.40
CA GLN A 171 8.34 3.49 2.59
C GLN A 171 8.21 5.00 2.39
N MET A 172 7.17 5.61 2.95
CA MET A 172 6.96 7.06 2.96
C MET A 172 7.12 7.63 4.36
N ARG A 173 7.77 8.79 4.45
CA ARG A 173 7.92 9.50 5.71
C ARG A 173 6.68 10.31 6.05
N ILE A 174 6.46 10.54 7.34
CA ILE A 174 5.59 11.61 7.81
C ILE A 174 6.33 12.94 7.60
N ALA A 175 5.59 13.98 7.22
CA ALA A 175 6.15 15.31 7.06
C ALA A 175 6.74 15.81 8.39
N GLU A 176 7.84 16.53 8.33
CA GLU A 176 8.53 17.04 9.50
C GLU A 176 7.62 17.92 10.36
N GLY A 177 7.54 17.60 11.65
CA GLY A 177 6.66 18.27 12.62
C GLY A 177 5.24 17.70 12.70
N ASP A 178 4.86 16.76 11.83
CA ASP A 178 3.55 16.08 11.87
C ASP A 178 3.61 14.74 12.62
N GLU A 179 4.80 14.22 12.91
CA GLU A 179 5.03 12.94 13.58
C GLU A 179 4.34 12.88 14.95
N LEU A 180 4.36 14.00 15.66
CA LEU A 180 3.72 14.15 16.97
C LEU A 180 2.21 13.83 16.93
N LYS A 181 1.54 14.11 15.78
CA LYS A 181 0.08 13.96 15.65
C LYS A 181 -0.38 12.51 15.56
N ILE A 182 0.55 11.59 15.30
CA ILE A 182 0.28 10.14 15.19
C ILE A 182 0.96 9.34 16.30
N THR A 183 1.15 9.97 17.45
CA THR A 183 1.69 9.30 18.62
C THR A 183 0.74 8.23 19.11
N CYS A 184 1.22 6.99 19.19
CA CYS A 184 0.50 5.89 19.80
C CYS A 184 0.90 5.73 21.26
N VAL A 185 -0.12 5.48 22.09
CA VAL A 185 0.05 5.30 23.55
C VAL A 185 -0.17 3.85 23.91
N THR A 186 0.75 3.34 24.69
CA THR A 186 0.68 2.04 25.33
C THR A 186 0.45 2.21 26.83
N ARG A 187 0.43 1.12 27.58
CA ARG A 187 0.27 1.18 29.04
C ARG A 187 1.43 1.90 29.73
N ASN A 188 2.64 1.80 29.18
CA ASN A 188 3.86 2.25 29.86
C ASN A 188 4.56 3.41 29.15
N ASP A 189 4.44 3.49 27.82
CA ASP A 189 5.21 4.40 26.99
C ASP A 189 4.38 4.93 25.83
N SER A 190 4.83 6.03 25.25
CA SER A 190 4.27 6.65 24.05
C SER A 190 5.30 6.67 22.94
N TYR A 191 4.87 6.40 21.70
CA TYR A 191 5.74 6.34 20.53
C TYR A 191 5.10 7.09 19.35
N GLU A 192 5.89 7.88 18.65
CA GLU A 192 5.47 8.51 17.41
C GLU A 192 6.02 7.77 16.21
N PHE A 193 5.21 7.67 15.17
CA PHE A 193 5.62 7.05 13.91
C PHE A 193 6.33 8.06 13.02
N LEU A 194 7.49 7.67 12.48
CA LEU A 194 8.26 8.46 11.52
C LEU A 194 7.92 8.12 10.07
N VAL A 195 7.16 7.05 9.87
CA VAL A 195 6.71 6.55 8.57
C VAL A 195 5.19 6.54 8.49
N MET A 196 4.67 6.68 7.28
CA MET A 196 3.23 6.68 7.03
C MET A 196 2.63 5.32 7.37
N HIS A 197 1.61 5.31 8.22
CA HIS A 197 1.01 4.09 8.75
C HIS A 197 -0.32 3.76 8.04
N PHE A 198 -0.64 2.46 7.99
CA PHE A 198 -1.96 2.02 7.54
C PHE A 198 -3.07 2.53 8.47
N GLY A 199 -4.20 2.92 7.88
CA GLY A 199 -5.36 3.41 8.62
C GLY A 199 -5.48 4.93 8.68
N LEU A 200 -4.48 5.70 8.25
CA LEU A 200 -4.60 7.12 7.98
C LEU A 200 -5.46 7.31 6.72
N THR A 201 -6.48 8.19 6.79
CA THR A 201 -7.48 8.34 5.72
C THR A 201 -6.85 8.70 4.37
N TYR A 202 -5.78 9.48 4.36
CA TYR A 202 -5.16 9.99 3.13
C TYR A 202 -3.86 9.29 2.76
N ALA A 203 -3.46 8.25 3.48
CA ALA A 203 -2.29 7.46 3.12
C ALA A 203 -2.38 6.91 1.69
N PRO A 204 -3.51 6.33 1.23
CA PRO A 204 -3.64 5.88 -0.16
C PRO A 204 -3.48 7.01 -1.17
N ALA A 205 -4.08 8.18 -0.90
CA ALA A 205 -4.01 9.34 -1.79
C ALA A 205 -2.58 9.88 -1.90
N THR A 206 -1.87 10.00 -0.77
CA THR A 206 -0.47 10.45 -0.75
C THR A 206 0.44 9.48 -1.50
N PHE A 207 0.22 8.18 -1.30
CA PHE A 207 0.98 7.14 -2.00
C PHE A 207 0.73 7.17 -3.51
N CYS A 208 -0.54 7.24 -3.94
CA CYS A 208 -0.89 7.37 -5.36
C CYS A 208 -0.27 8.63 -5.98
N ASN A 209 -0.26 9.76 -5.24
CA ASN A 209 0.37 10.99 -5.71
C ASN A 209 1.87 10.79 -5.96
N LEU A 210 2.61 10.25 -4.98
CA LEU A 210 4.03 9.96 -5.15
C LEU A 210 4.28 9.02 -6.34
N MET A 211 3.53 7.93 -6.45
CA MET A 211 3.72 6.96 -7.52
C MET A 211 3.38 7.55 -8.90
N ASN A 212 2.35 8.39 -8.98
CA ASN A 212 2.03 9.08 -10.24
C ASN A 212 3.10 10.11 -10.63
N ASP A 213 3.70 10.79 -9.67
CA ASP A 213 4.83 11.70 -9.94
C ASP A 213 6.07 10.93 -10.41
N VAL A 214 6.41 9.83 -9.75
CA VAL A 214 7.55 8.97 -10.10
C VAL A 214 7.38 8.37 -11.50
N PHE A 215 6.17 7.92 -11.81
CA PHE A 215 5.85 7.26 -13.08
C PHE A 215 5.14 8.16 -14.07
N TYR A 216 5.20 9.48 -13.93
CA TYR A 216 4.47 10.44 -14.76
C TYR A 216 4.61 10.19 -16.26
N GLU A 217 5.82 9.83 -16.73
CA GLU A 217 6.09 9.52 -18.13
C GLU A 217 5.46 8.20 -18.61
N PHE A 218 5.08 7.30 -17.70
CA PHE A 218 4.66 5.92 -17.95
C PHE A 218 3.18 5.69 -17.65
N VAL A 219 2.60 6.49 -16.74
CA VAL A 219 1.17 6.44 -16.40
C VAL A 219 0.37 6.69 -17.66
N ASP A 220 -0.73 5.95 -17.83
CA ASP A 220 -1.63 5.98 -18.99
C ASP A 220 -1.04 5.42 -20.30
N ARG A 221 0.25 5.04 -20.32
CA ARG A 221 0.90 4.41 -21.48
C ARG A 221 1.06 2.90 -21.30
N PHE A 222 1.62 2.47 -20.18
CA PHE A 222 1.82 1.05 -19.84
C PHE A 222 1.83 0.79 -18.33
N ILE A 223 1.51 1.78 -17.51
CA ILE A 223 1.38 1.66 -16.06
C ILE A 223 0.03 2.21 -15.61
N VAL A 224 -0.54 1.52 -14.63
CA VAL A 224 -1.67 2.00 -13.82
C VAL A 224 -1.27 1.89 -12.35
N VAL A 225 -1.48 2.97 -11.60
CA VAL A 225 -1.33 3.01 -10.14
C VAL A 225 -2.72 3.05 -9.52
N TYR A 226 -3.01 2.07 -8.67
CA TYR A 226 -4.28 2.00 -7.95
C TYR A 226 -4.05 1.61 -6.49
N LEU A 227 -4.30 2.55 -5.58
CA LEU A 227 -3.98 2.43 -4.15
C LEU A 227 -2.50 2.09 -3.94
N ASP A 228 -2.21 0.91 -3.40
CA ASP A 228 -0.86 0.38 -3.14
C ASP A 228 -0.33 -0.56 -4.24
N ASP A 229 -1.13 -0.79 -5.29
CA ASP A 229 -0.79 -1.66 -6.40
C ASP A 229 -0.30 -0.88 -7.63
N ILE A 230 0.76 -1.37 -8.27
CA ILE A 230 1.24 -0.91 -9.57
C ILE A 230 1.03 -2.02 -10.57
N VAL A 231 0.28 -1.73 -11.63
CA VAL A 231 0.03 -2.67 -12.72
C VAL A 231 0.74 -2.22 -13.97
N ILE A 232 1.62 -3.08 -14.49
CA ILE A 232 2.31 -2.91 -15.77
C ILE A 232 1.57 -3.75 -16.79
N TYR A 233 1.27 -3.15 -17.95
CA TYR A 233 0.54 -3.83 -19.01
C TYR A 233 1.19 -3.59 -20.38
N SER A 234 1.07 -4.56 -21.29
CA SER A 234 1.69 -4.49 -22.61
C SER A 234 1.00 -5.41 -23.62
N GLU A 235 1.13 -5.11 -24.91
CA GLU A 235 0.57 -5.95 -25.98
C GLU A 235 1.48 -7.15 -26.30
N SER A 236 2.81 -7.01 -26.19
CA SER A 236 3.77 -8.06 -26.46
C SER A 236 4.66 -8.36 -25.26
N LEU A 237 5.20 -9.59 -25.19
CA LEU A 237 6.15 -9.98 -24.13
C LEU A 237 7.45 -9.18 -24.20
N LYS A 238 7.93 -8.85 -25.39
CA LYS A 238 9.16 -8.07 -25.57
C LYS A 238 9.01 -6.68 -24.97
N ASP A 239 7.93 -5.98 -25.33
CA ASP A 239 7.62 -4.66 -24.79
C ASP A 239 7.39 -4.73 -23.27
N HIS A 240 6.76 -5.83 -22.82
CA HIS A 240 6.50 -6.01 -21.39
C HIS A 240 7.78 -6.10 -20.54
N LEU A 241 8.79 -6.82 -21.02
CA LEU A 241 10.09 -6.90 -20.34
C LEU A 241 10.80 -5.54 -20.33
N GLU A 242 10.70 -4.77 -21.40
CA GLU A 242 11.26 -3.42 -21.46
C GLU A 242 10.53 -2.46 -20.51
N HIS A 243 9.21 -2.48 -20.51
CA HIS A 243 8.38 -1.69 -19.58
C HIS A 243 8.67 -2.05 -18.12
N PHE A 244 8.77 -3.34 -17.82
CA PHE A 244 9.06 -3.82 -16.47
C PHE A 244 10.46 -3.36 -16.00
N ARG A 245 11.49 -3.43 -16.88
CA ARG A 245 12.83 -2.90 -16.59
C ARG A 245 12.80 -1.41 -16.27
N LYS A 246 12.06 -0.61 -17.05
CA LYS A 246 11.90 0.83 -16.81
C LYS A 246 11.28 1.14 -15.46
N VAL A 247 10.25 0.37 -15.08
CA VAL A 247 9.59 0.51 -13.77
C VAL A 247 10.53 0.18 -12.62
N LEU A 248 11.23 -0.96 -12.71
CA LEU A 248 12.19 -1.35 -11.67
C LEU A 248 13.36 -0.36 -11.55
N SER A 249 13.82 0.22 -12.67
CA SER A 249 14.85 1.28 -12.64
C SER A 249 14.35 2.51 -11.87
N LYS A 250 13.13 2.98 -12.16
CA LYS A 250 12.55 4.13 -11.43
C LYS A 250 12.37 3.85 -9.94
N LEU A 251 11.91 2.64 -9.56
CA LEU A 251 11.80 2.25 -8.15
C LEU A 251 13.17 2.23 -7.45
N ARG A 252 14.21 1.77 -8.14
CA ARG A 252 15.59 1.81 -7.63
C ARG A 252 16.06 3.24 -7.40
N ASP A 253 15.80 4.15 -8.32
CA ASP A 253 16.23 5.55 -8.24
C ASP A 253 15.63 6.28 -7.03
N ILE A 254 14.41 5.93 -6.63
CA ILE A 254 13.75 6.48 -5.44
C ILE A 254 13.92 5.61 -4.19
N ASN A 255 14.74 4.56 -4.24
CA ASN A 255 14.93 3.58 -3.17
C ASN A 255 13.60 2.96 -2.67
N CYS A 256 12.64 2.76 -3.56
CA CYS A 256 11.37 2.11 -3.24
C CYS A 256 11.45 0.61 -3.56
N MET A 257 10.97 -0.23 -2.64
CA MET A 257 11.20 -1.67 -2.68
C MET A 257 9.92 -2.47 -2.91
N SER A 258 10.02 -3.51 -3.72
CA SER A 258 8.93 -4.42 -4.05
C SER A 258 9.11 -5.78 -3.38
N ARG A 259 8.01 -6.53 -3.25
CA ARG A 259 7.98 -7.86 -2.64
C ARG A 259 8.08 -8.95 -3.70
N LYS A 260 9.07 -9.85 -3.59
CA LYS A 260 9.23 -10.98 -4.54
C LYS A 260 8.01 -11.90 -4.61
N ARG A 261 7.31 -12.13 -3.49
CA ARG A 261 6.11 -13.01 -3.42
C ARG A 261 4.83 -12.39 -3.99
N SER A 262 4.80 -11.09 -4.17
CA SER A 262 3.64 -10.35 -4.67
C SER A 262 3.79 -9.97 -6.15
N LEU A 263 4.82 -10.49 -6.83
CA LEU A 263 4.99 -10.39 -8.26
C LEU A 263 4.05 -11.40 -8.93
N SER A 264 2.89 -10.93 -9.40
CA SER A 264 2.13 -11.69 -10.38
C SER A 264 2.83 -11.55 -11.72
N LEU A 265 3.56 -12.60 -12.11
CA LEU A 265 4.32 -12.64 -13.35
C LEU A 265 3.43 -12.53 -14.59
N PRO A 266 4.00 -12.19 -15.76
CA PRO A 266 3.24 -11.95 -16.98
C PRO A 266 2.24 -13.06 -17.25
N SER A 267 0.96 -12.79 -17.12
CA SER A 267 -0.10 -13.71 -17.45
C SER A 267 -0.93 -13.16 -18.60
N LYS A 268 -1.42 -14.02 -19.48
CA LYS A 268 -2.35 -13.64 -20.55
C LYS A 268 -3.76 -13.32 -20.04
N ARG A 269 -3.98 -13.36 -18.72
CA ARG A 269 -5.27 -13.04 -18.09
C ARG A 269 -5.01 -12.23 -16.84
N PHE A 270 -5.69 -11.10 -16.75
CA PHE A 270 -5.64 -10.25 -15.58
C PHE A 270 -6.83 -10.58 -14.66
N PHE A 271 -6.53 -10.85 -13.39
CA PHE A 271 -7.54 -11.03 -12.35
C PHE A 271 -7.33 -9.95 -11.30
N PHE A 272 -8.34 -9.10 -11.11
CA PHE A 272 -8.43 -8.16 -10.01
C PHE A 272 -9.00 -8.84 -8.77
#